data_b8fa532c9b5daa0dc5edbd9f193a08ce
#
_entry.id   b8fa532c9b5daa0dc5edbd9f193a08ce
#
_cell.length_a   1.000
_cell.length_b   1.000
_cell.length_c   1.000
_cell.angle_alpha   90.00
_cell.angle_beta   90.00
_cell.angle_gamma   90.00
#
_symmetry.space_group_name_H-M   'P 1'
#
loop_
_entity.id
_entity.type
_entity.pdbx_description
1 polymer ?
#
loop_
_entity_poly.entity_id
_entity_poly.type
_entity_poly.pdbx_seq_one_letter_code
_entity_poly.pdbx_strand_id
1 'polypeptide(L)'
;MSAKSDYIVLIDSGQACICNQYGSVRNRVGDHGATNANISSDREFFVVSYRDYVCIFRWDGSMHRRICPGFNVAGAYFSGNNRIVINKVGGGGGFFNHDGGLNTSF
;
A
#
# COMPACT_ATOMS: atom_id res chain seq x y z
N MET A 1 -0.66 14.51 19.74
CA MET A 1 0.10 13.58 18.89
C MET A 1 -0.81 13.01 17.80
N SER A 2 -0.30 12.94 16.59
CA SER A 2 -1.07 12.39 15.47
C SER A 2 -1.19 10.87 15.58
N ALA A 3 -2.39 10.32 15.35
CA ALA A 3 -2.60 8.88 15.34
C ALA A 3 -1.70 8.18 14.33
N LYS A 4 -1.47 8.82 13.17
CA LYS A 4 -0.65 8.23 12.10
C LYS A 4 0.82 8.12 12.44
N SER A 5 1.33 8.82 13.43
CA SER A 5 2.72 8.66 13.87
C SER A 5 2.89 7.51 14.87
N ASP A 6 1.79 7.00 15.41
CA ASP A 6 1.81 5.92 16.41
C ASP A 6 1.51 4.54 15.80
N TYR A 7 1.07 4.51 14.55
CA TYR A 7 0.56 3.28 13.94
C TYR A 7 1.55 2.71 12.93
N ILE A 8 1.50 1.41 12.80
CA ILE A 8 2.20 0.65 11.76
C ILE A 8 1.19 -0.20 11.01
N VAL A 9 1.60 -0.69 9.84
CA VAL A 9 0.79 -1.60 9.05
C VAL A 9 1.54 -2.91 8.90
N LEU A 10 0.87 -4.00 9.20
CA LEU A 10 1.42 -5.36 9.09
C LEU A 10 0.50 -6.20 8.23
N ILE A 11 1.07 -7.24 7.63
CA ILE A 11 0.27 -8.29 6.98
C ILE A 11 0.14 -9.44 7.95
N ASP A 12 -1.09 -9.76 8.30
CA ASP A 12 -1.40 -10.86 9.20
C ASP A 12 -2.46 -11.75 8.55
N SER A 13 -2.14 -13.01 8.36
CA SER A 13 -3.02 -14.00 7.72
C SER A 13 -3.52 -13.53 6.34
N GLY A 14 -2.65 -12.86 5.60
CA GLY A 14 -2.96 -12.38 4.25
C GLY A 14 -3.82 -11.12 4.20
N GLN A 15 -3.97 -10.41 5.32
CA GLN A 15 -4.75 -9.19 5.36
C GLN A 15 -3.96 -8.07 6.02
N ALA A 16 -4.07 -6.86 5.49
CA ALA A 16 -3.41 -5.70 6.06
C ALA A 16 -4.08 -5.31 7.38
N CYS A 17 -3.27 -5.02 8.38
CA CYS A 17 -3.74 -4.64 9.71
C CYS A 17 -3.07 -3.35 10.15
N ILE A 18 -3.86 -2.40 10.61
CA ILE A 18 -3.35 -1.21 11.27
C ILE A 18 -3.16 -1.57 12.75
N CYS A 19 -1.93 -1.45 13.22
CA CYS A 19 -1.54 -1.80 14.57
C CYS A 19 -0.99 -0.59 15.29
N ASN A 20 -1.11 -0.58 16.63
CA ASN A 20 -0.43 0.45 17.42
C ASN A 20 1.06 0.11 17.57
N GLN A 21 1.79 0.98 18.22
CA GLN A 21 3.25 0.81 18.39
C GLN A 21 3.62 -0.44 19.20
N TYR A 22 2.67 -1.03 19.92
CA TYR A 22 2.88 -2.23 20.71
C TYR A 22 2.46 -3.51 19.96
N GLY A 23 2.05 -3.38 18.70
CA GLY A 23 1.64 -4.52 17.89
C GLY A 23 0.19 -4.96 18.04
N SER A 24 -0.61 -4.24 18.83
CA SER A 24 -2.03 -4.57 18.97
C SER A 24 -2.81 -4.10 17.74
N VAL A 25 -3.61 -4.99 17.17
CA VAL A 25 -4.40 -4.70 15.98
C VAL A 25 -5.55 -3.76 16.35
N ARG A 26 -5.63 -2.63 15.64
CA ARG A 26 -6.74 -1.70 15.78
C ARG A 26 -7.80 -1.92 14.71
N ASN A 27 -7.36 -2.25 13.50
CA ASN A 27 -8.27 -2.37 12.38
C ASN A 27 -7.67 -3.29 11.32
N ARG A 28 -8.52 -4.07 10.67
CA ARG A 28 -8.14 -4.87 9.52
C ARG A 28 -8.71 -4.21 8.28
N VAL A 29 -7.91 -4.10 7.23
CA VAL A 29 -8.24 -3.32 6.04
C VAL A 29 -8.08 -4.13 4.78
N GLY A 30 -9.00 -3.94 3.87
CA GLY A 30 -8.94 -4.53 2.54
C GLY A 30 -9.25 -6.01 2.51
N ASP A 31 -9.02 -6.59 1.35
CA ASP A 31 -9.28 -8.00 1.10
C ASP A 31 -8.15 -8.87 1.62
N HIS A 32 -8.41 -10.17 1.71
CA HIS A 32 -7.37 -11.17 1.92
C HIS A 32 -6.53 -11.33 0.66
N GLY A 33 -5.35 -11.89 0.82
CA GLY A 33 -4.40 -12.06 -0.29
C GLY A 33 -3.37 -10.96 -0.36
N ALA A 34 -3.31 -10.09 0.63
CA ALA A 34 -2.28 -9.07 0.72
C ALA A 34 -0.91 -9.70 0.94
N THR A 35 0.09 -9.21 0.21
CA THR A 35 1.46 -9.74 0.28
C THR A 35 2.43 -8.76 0.91
N ASN A 36 2.14 -7.47 0.88
CA ASN A 36 3.06 -6.45 1.36
C ASN A 36 2.31 -5.16 1.66
N ALA A 37 2.88 -4.34 2.54
CA ALA A 37 2.34 -3.02 2.86
C ALA A 37 3.47 -2.05 3.17
N ASN A 38 3.32 -0.81 2.75
CA ASN A 38 4.29 0.25 2.97
C ASN A 38 3.58 1.56 3.27
N ILE A 39 4.20 2.39 4.09
CA ILE A 39 3.64 3.67 4.54
C ILE A 39 4.28 4.80 3.73
N SER A 40 3.50 5.81 3.36
CA SER A 40 4.03 7.00 2.69
C SER A 40 4.95 7.79 3.62
N SER A 41 5.86 8.59 3.03
CA SER A 41 6.83 9.35 3.82
C SER A 41 6.18 10.41 4.70
N ASP A 42 5.05 10.97 4.28
CA ASP A 42 4.28 11.93 5.09
C ASP A 42 3.33 11.24 6.06
N ARG A 43 3.25 9.90 6.01
CA ARG A 43 2.40 9.07 6.85
C ARG A 43 0.90 9.38 6.72
N GLU A 44 0.48 9.91 5.58
CA GLU A 44 -0.94 10.17 5.32
C GLU A 44 -1.66 8.93 4.78
N PHE A 45 -0.92 8.06 4.09
CA PHE A 45 -1.46 6.89 3.41
C PHE A 45 -0.57 5.68 3.62
N PHE A 46 -1.11 4.51 3.36
CA PHE A 46 -0.31 3.30 3.18
C PHE A 46 -0.80 2.55 1.95
N VAL A 47 0.10 1.82 1.32
CA VAL A 47 -0.19 1.03 0.14
C VAL A 47 -0.11 -0.44 0.50
N VAL A 48 -1.08 -1.22 0.01
CA VAL A 48 -1.15 -2.66 0.22
C VAL A 48 -1.07 -3.34 -1.14
N SER A 49 -0.14 -4.27 -1.28
CA SER A 49 0.07 -5.01 -2.53
C SER A 49 -0.68 -6.32 -2.50
N TYR A 50 -1.32 -6.63 -3.61
CA TYR A 50 -1.96 -7.91 -3.88
C TYR A 50 -1.30 -8.51 -5.13
N ARG A 51 -1.75 -9.68 -5.54
CA ARG A 51 -1.12 -10.39 -6.65
C ARG A 51 -1.17 -9.61 -7.97
N ASP A 52 -2.30 -8.97 -8.26
CA ASP A 52 -2.54 -8.34 -9.55
C ASP A 52 -3.06 -6.91 -9.43
N TYR A 53 -3.09 -6.36 -8.22
CA TYR A 53 -3.50 -4.98 -7.99
C TYR A 53 -2.89 -4.44 -6.70
N VAL A 54 -3.02 -3.14 -6.51
CA VAL A 54 -2.48 -2.42 -5.36
C VAL A 54 -3.57 -1.48 -4.86
N CYS A 55 -3.72 -1.37 -3.55
CA CYS A 55 -4.69 -0.47 -2.93
C CYS A 55 -3.99 0.54 -2.06
N ILE A 56 -4.43 1.80 -2.14
CA ILE A 56 -3.96 2.87 -1.27
C ILE A 56 -5.07 3.15 -0.26
N PHE A 57 -4.71 3.11 1.02
CA PHE A 57 -5.66 3.30 2.12
C PHE A 57 -5.29 4.49 2.98
N ARG A 58 -6.32 5.05 3.63
CA ARG A 58 -6.16 6.01 4.72
C ARG A 58 -6.16 5.27 6.05
N TRP A 59 -5.71 5.95 7.10
CA TRP A 59 -5.61 5.35 8.43
C TRP A 59 -6.94 5.02 9.09
N ASP A 60 -8.05 5.54 8.58
CA ASP A 60 -9.38 5.16 9.04
C ASP A 60 -9.90 3.86 8.39
N GLY A 61 -9.09 3.27 7.51
CA GLY A 61 -9.44 2.04 6.80
C GLY A 61 -10.14 2.25 5.47
N SER A 62 -10.45 3.50 5.12
CA SER A 62 -11.09 3.78 3.83
C SER A 62 -10.10 3.67 2.69
N MET A 63 -10.57 3.14 1.55
CA MET A 63 -9.74 3.03 0.36
C MET A 63 -9.73 4.34 -0.41
N HIS A 64 -8.52 4.86 -0.66
CA HIS A 64 -8.34 6.04 -1.49
C HIS A 64 -8.38 5.68 -2.97
N ARG A 65 -7.67 4.61 -3.36
CA ARG A 65 -7.55 4.23 -4.77
C ARG A 65 -7.11 2.78 -4.91
N ARG A 66 -7.64 2.11 -5.94
CA ARG A 66 -7.13 0.81 -6.39
C ARG A 66 -6.43 1.01 -7.72
N ILE A 67 -5.23 0.45 -7.85
CA ILE A 67 -4.44 0.51 -9.08
C ILE A 67 -4.29 -0.89 -9.62
N CYS A 68 -4.72 -1.10 -10.86
CA CYS A 68 -4.56 -2.37 -11.57
C CYS A 68 -3.51 -2.17 -12.66
N PRO A 69 -2.24 -2.53 -12.41
CA PRO A 69 -1.16 -2.19 -13.34
C PRO A 69 -1.12 -3.04 -14.60
N GLY A 70 -1.88 -4.13 -14.65
CA GLY A 70 -1.87 -5.01 -15.80
C GLY A 70 -0.80 -6.08 -15.78
N PHE A 71 -0.16 -6.31 -14.64
CA PHE A 71 0.85 -7.35 -14.45
C PHE A 71 0.79 -7.88 -13.02
N ASN A 72 1.47 -8.99 -12.77
CA ASN A 72 1.56 -9.53 -11.42
C ASN A 72 2.49 -8.66 -10.57
N VAL A 73 2.02 -8.27 -9.42
CA VAL A 73 2.72 -7.33 -8.53
C VAL A 73 3.65 -8.09 -7.61
N ALA A 74 4.94 -7.72 -7.62
CA ALA A 74 5.92 -8.22 -6.66
C ALA A 74 5.88 -7.40 -5.36
N GLY A 75 5.61 -6.11 -5.47
CA GLY A 75 5.49 -5.22 -4.34
C GLY A 75 5.23 -3.80 -4.79
N ALA A 76 4.92 -2.92 -3.84
CA ALA A 76 4.69 -1.53 -4.13
C ALA A 76 5.14 -0.67 -2.95
N TYR A 77 5.57 0.53 -3.24
CA TYR A 77 5.97 1.49 -2.21
C TYR A 77 5.82 2.91 -2.73
N PHE A 78 5.84 3.87 -1.82
CA PHE A 78 5.75 5.28 -2.18
C PHE A 78 7.12 5.81 -2.59
N SER A 79 7.14 6.58 -3.69
CA SER A 79 8.31 7.34 -4.13
C SER A 79 7.96 8.81 -3.97
N GLY A 80 8.29 9.39 -2.82
CA GLY A 80 7.73 10.66 -2.40
C GLY A 80 6.28 10.49 -1.96
N ASN A 81 5.50 11.56 -1.98
CA ASN A 81 4.13 11.52 -1.46
C ASN A 81 3.06 11.35 -2.54
N ASN A 82 3.43 11.55 -3.81
CA ASN A 82 2.46 11.60 -4.91
C ASN A 82 2.63 10.48 -5.92
N ARG A 83 3.65 9.65 -5.77
CA ARG A 83 3.95 8.58 -6.72
C ARG A 83 4.09 7.25 -6.00
N ILE A 84 3.73 6.19 -6.71
CA ILE A 84 3.86 4.84 -6.22
C ILE A 84 4.66 4.06 -7.23
N VAL A 85 5.66 3.32 -6.73
CA VAL A 85 6.42 2.38 -7.54
C VAL A 85 5.77 1.02 -7.36
N ILE A 86 5.38 0.39 -8.47
CA ILE A 86 4.84 -0.96 -8.45
C ILE A 86 5.81 -1.85 -9.20
N ASN A 87 6.42 -2.80 -8.48
CA ASN A 87 7.36 -3.74 -9.06
C ASN A 87 6.61 -4.96 -9.60
N LYS A 88 7.04 -5.39 -10.76
CA LYS A 88 6.47 -6.52 -11.47
C LYS A 88 7.23 -7.79 -11.12
N VAL A 89 6.51 -8.89 -10.97
CA VAL A 89 7.13 -10.21 -10.83
C VAL A 89 7.93 -10.52 -12.11
N GLY A 90 9.19 -10.88 -11.93
CA GLY A 90 10.09 -11.14 -13.05
C GLY A 90 10.93 -9.96 -13.50
N GLY A 91 10.71 -8.79 -12.88
CA GLY A 91 11.50 -7.59 -13.15
C GLY A 91 10.71 -6.50 -13.87
N GLY A 92 11.17 -5.26 -13.73
CA GLY A 92 10.49 -4.10 -14.25
C GLY A 92 9.33 -3.67 -13.38
N GLY A 93 8.52 -2.78 -13.91
CA GLY A 93 7.37 -2.26 -13.19
C GLY A 93 6.97 -0.89 -13.72
N GLY A 94 6.41 -0.05 -12.85
CA GLY A 94 5.99 1.27 -13.24
C GLY A 94 5.92 2.24 -12.08
N PHE A 95 6.03 3.52 -12.43
CA PHE A 95 5.72 4.63 -11.55
C PHE A 95 4.29 5.07 -11.82
N PHE A 96 3.47 5.11 -10.80
CA PHE A 96 2.09 5.50 -10.92
C PHE A 96 1.83 6.74 -10.09
N ASN A 97 0.97 7.61 -10.59
CA ASN A 97 0.51 8.74 -9.82
C ASN A 97 -0.43 8.28 -8.72
N HIS A 98 -0.60 9.10 -7.71
CA HIS A 98 -1.46 8.82 -6.56
C HIS A 98 -2.93 8.59 -6.97
N ASP A 99 -3.34 9.08 -8.12
CA ASP A 99 -4.68 8.89 -8.67
C ASP A 99 -4.84 7.60 -9.49
N GLY A 100 -3.77 6.82 -9.62
CA GLY A 100 -3.77 5.55 -10.34
C GLY A 100 -3.28 5.62 -11.77
N GLY A 101 -3.00 6.81 -12.29
CA GLY A 101 -2.49 6.97 -13.65
C GLY A 101 -1.04 6.53 -13.78
N LEU A 102 -0.72 5.81 -14.86
CA LEU A 102 0.67 5.41 -15.15
C LEU A 102 1.46 6.65 -15.54
N ASN A 103 2.58 6.87 -14.85
CA ASN A 103 3.48 7.97 -15.14
C ASN A 103 4.60 7.51 -16.07
N THR A 104 5.29 6.42 -15.69
CA THR A 104 6.43 5.89 -16.45
C THR A 104 6.56 4.41 -16.14
N SER A 105 6.90 3.60 -17.13
CA SER A 105 7.25 2.19 -16.92
C SER A 105 8.75 1.99 -16.99
N PHE A 106 9.24 0.95 -16.36
CA PHE A 106 10.67 0.59 -16.37
C PHE A 106 10.90 -0.91 -16.44
#